data_f15d238f49b086d2a6936ad14b62045d
#
_entry.id   f15d238f49b086d2a6936ad14b62045d
#
_cell.length_a   1.000
_cell.length_b   1.000
_cell.length_c   1.000
_cell.angle_alpha   90.00
_cell.angle_beta   90.00
_cell.angle_gamma   90.00
#
_symmetry.space_group_name_H-M   'P 1'
#
loop_
_entity.id
_entity.type
_entity.pdbx_description
1 polymer ?
#
loop_
_entity_poly.entity_id
_entity_poly.type
_entity_poly.pdbx_seq_one_letter_code
_entity_poly.pdbx_strand_id
1 'polypeptide(L)'
;MIEQIQALEGEFNFETYFSLSCQNCPDVVQALNLMAVLNPNVRHVAIDGALFQDEVESRKIMAVPSIYLNGEVFGQGRMGLEEIIGKIDTNAGARQAEKINAKEAFDVLVVGGGPAGAAAAIYAARKGIRTGVAAERFGGQVLDTLAIENFISVQETEGPKLATALEEHVK
;
A
#
# COMPACT_ATOMS: atom_id res chain seq x y z
N MET A 1 -1.56 -5.08 -4.17
CA MET A 1 -2.46 -5.41 -3.06
C MET A 1 -3.10 -6.80 -3.19
N ILE A 2 -3.85 -7.15 -4.25
CA ILE A 2 -4.42 -8.50 -4.44
C ILE A 2 -3.33 -9.58 -4.40
N GLU A 3 -2.27 -9.41 -5.17
CA GLU A 3 -1.12 -10.34 -5.18
C GLU A 3 -0.44 -10.46 -3.80
N GLN A 4 -0.41 -9.40 -3.02
CA GLN A 4 0.15 -9.42 -1.66
C GLN A 4 -0.70 -10.29 -0.73
N ILE A 5 -2.03 -10.14 -0.79
CA ILE A 5 -2.95 -10.96 0.00
C ILE A 5 -2.82 -12.43 -0.39
N GLN A 6 -2.80 -12.73 -1.69
CA GLN A 6 -2.66 -14.11 -2.19
C GLN A 6 -1.31 -14.75 -1.82
N ALA A 7 -0.28 -13.93 -1.64
CA ALA A 7 1.06 -14.36 -1.29
C ALA A 7 1.33 -14.43 0.23
N LEU A 8 0.34 -14.15 1.07
CA LEU A 8 0.48 -14.32 2.51
C LEU A 8 0.61 -15.80 2.86
N GLU A 9 1.66 -16.13 3.58
CA GLU A 9 1.96 -17.48 4.07
C GLU A 9 1.72 -17.54 5.56
N GLY A 10 1.11 -18.62 6.03
CA GLY A 10 0.74 -18.81 7.43
C GLY A 10 -0.79 -18.87 7.60
N GLU A 11 -1.26 -19.18 8.81
CA GLU A 11 -2.67 -19.21 9.14
C GLU A 11 -3.07 -17.94 9.88
N PHE A 12 -4.07 -17.24 9.36
CA PHE A 12 -4.57 -15.98 9.89
C PHE A 12 -6.05 -16.13 10.25
N ASN A 13 -6.35 -16.35 11.52
CA ASN A 13 -7.71 -16.41 12.02
C ASN A 13 -8.06 -15.07 12.69
N PHE A 14 -8.77 -14.21 11.96
CA PHE A 14 -9.22 -12.93 12.45
C PHE A 14 -10.59 -13.03 13.11
N GLU A 15 -10.75 -12.33 14.22
CA GLU A 15 -12.02 -12.07 14.89
C GLU A 15 -12.17 -10.55 15.04
N THR A 16 -13.29 -10.00 14.62
CA THR A 16 -13.57 -8.56 14.75
C THR A 16 -14.83 -8.36 15.56
N TYR A 17 -14.67 -7.73 16.71
CA TYR A 17 -15.80 -7.26 17.51
C TYR A 17 -16.29 -5.93 16.97
N PHE A 18 -17.56 -5.85 16.64
CA PHE A 18 -18.17 -4.66 16.05
C PHE A 18 -19.50 -4.32 16.72
N SER A 19 -20.06 -3.17 16.38
CA SER A 19 -21.42 -2.75 16.72
C SER A 19 -22.11 -2.19 15.47
N LEU A 20 -23.40 -2.40 15.35
CA LEU A 20 -24.19 -1.88 14.22
C LEU A 20 -24.22 -0.33 14.18
N SER A 21 -23.97 0.34 15.28
CA SER A 21 -23.88 1.82 15.36
C SER A 21 -22.48 2.36 15.11
N CYS A 22 -21.48 1.51 14.93
CA CYS A 22 -20.08 1.90 14.75
C CYS A 22 -19.79 2.29 13.30
N GLN A 23 -19.40 3.55 13.07
CA GLN A 23 -19.12 4.07 11.73
C GLN A 23 -17.79 3.57 11.14
N ASN A 24 -16.83 3.18 11.98
CA ASN A 24 -15.51 2.70 11.55
C ASN A 24 -15.44 1.18 11.37
N CYS A 25 -16.42 0.44 11.89
CA CYS A 25 -16.43 -1.01 11.84
C CYS A 25 -16.59 -1.59 10.42
N PRO A 26 -17.40 -1.01 9.52
CA PRO A 26 -17.55 -1.53 8.17
C PRO A 26 -16.25 -1.61 7.39
N ASP A 27 -15.37 -0.63 7.51
CA ASP A 27 -14.10 -0.59 6.79
C ASP A 27 -13.21 -1.80 7.16
N VAL A 28 -13.12 -2.10 8.46
CA VAL A 28 -12.33 -3.24 8.97
C VAL A 28 -12.94 -4.58 8.55
N VAL A 29 -14.25 -4.72 8.74
CA VAL A 29 -14.96 -5.97 8.41
C VAL A 29 -14.85 -6.27 6.92
N GLN A 30 -15.03 -5.27 6.06
CA GLN A 30 -14.90 -5.43 4.61
C GLN A 30 -13.47 -5.77 4.19
N ALA A 31 -12.47 -5.13 4.78
CA ALA A 31 -11.07 -5.41 4.50
C ALA A 31 -10.72 -6.87 4.82
N LEU A 32 -11.09 -7.36 6.00
CA LEU A 32 -10.82 -8.74 6.42
C LEU A 32 -11.64 -9.78 5.63
N ASN A 33 -12.89 -9.47 5.30
CA ASN A 33 -13.70 -10.32 4.41
C ASN A 33 -13.06 -10.45 3.02
N LEU A 34 -12.57 -9.34 2.46
CA LEU A 34 -11.88 -9.36 1.18
C LEU A 34 -10.61 -10.23 1.25
N MET A 35 -9.85 -10.12 2.32
CA MET A 35 -8.66 -10.96 2.52
C MET A 35 -9.03 -12.45 2.61
N ALA A 36 -10.08 -12.79 3.33
CA ALA A 36 -10.56 -14.17 3.46
C ALA A 36 -11.06 -14.77 2.14
N VAL A 37 -11.64 -13.94 1.27
CA VAL A 37 -12.05 -14.37 -0.09
C VAL A 37 -10.84 -14.61 -1.01
N LEU A 38 -9.79 -13.81 -0.87
CA LEU A 38 -8.62 -13.84 -1.76
C LEU A 38 -7.54 -14.86 -1.34
N ASN A 39 -7.52 -15.27 -0.06
CA ASN A 39 -6.51 -16.19 0.46
C ASN A 39 -7.17 -17.23 1.40
N PRO A 40 -7.10 -18.53 1.08
CA PRO A 40 -7.71 -19.58 1.89
C PRO A 40 -7.08 -19.76 3.28
N ASN A 41 -5.89 -19.22 3.50
CA ASN A 41 -5.22 -19.22 4.80
C ASN A 41 -5.72 -18.12 5.73
N VAL A 42 -6.55 -17.20 5.24
CA VAL A 42 -7.17 -16.13 6.01
C VAL A 42 -8.61 -16.52 6.32
N ARG A 43 -8.95 -16.52 7.58
CA ARG A 43 -10.33 -16.69 8.07
C ARG A 43 -10.75 -15.44 8.82
N HIS A 44 -12.01 -15.08 8.69
CA HIS A 44 -12.54 -13.92 9.40
C HIS A 44 -13.92 -14.24 9.98
N VAL A 45 -14.08 -13.90 11.25
CA VAL A 45 -15.36 -13.94 11.96
C VAL A 45 -15.66 -12.54 12.48
N ALA A 46 -16.81 -12.00 12.10
CA ALA A 46 -17.32 -10.74 12.62
C ALA A 46 -18.34 -11.03 13.74
N ILE A 47 -18.09 -10.45 14.91
CA ILE A 47 -18.84 -10.73 16.15
C ILE A 47 -19.55 -9.45 16.59
N ASP A 48 -20.88 -9.48 16.65
CA ASP A 48 -21.64 -8.36 17.20
C ASP A 48 -21.51 -8.35 18.72
N GLY A 49 -20.84 -7.33 19.25
CA GLY A 49 -20.61 -7.21 20.68
C GLY A 49 -21.89 -7.04 21.51
N ALA A 50 -22.99 -6.61 20.90
CA ALA A 50 -24.27 -6.49 21.59
C ALA A 50 -24.93 -7.87 21.80
N LEU A 51 -24.68 -8.84 20.92
CA LEU A 51 -25.20 -10.21 21.02
C LEU A 51 -24.31 -11.13 21.85
N PHE A 52 -23.00 -10.85 21.91
CA PHE A 52 -22.00 -11.69 22.57
C PHE A 52 -21.32 -10.95 23.74
N GLN A 53 -22.14 -10.42 24.66
CA GLN A 53 -21.66 -9.59 25.77
C GLN A 53 -20.73 -10.33 26.74
N ASP A 54 -21.01 -11.59 27.06
CA ASP A 54 -20.17 -12.41 27.93
C ASP A 54 -18.74 -12.54 27.36
N GLU A 55 -18.62 -12.65 26.06
CA GLU A 55 -17.33 -12.75 25.39
C GLU A 55 -16.61 -11.41 25.37
N VAL A 56 -17.33 -10.30 25.13
CA VAL A 56 -16.80 -8.93 25.20
C VAL A 56 -16.25 -8.63 26.61
N GLU A 57 -16.99 -9.01 27.64
CA GLU A 57 -16.57 -8.82 29.04
C GLU A 57 -15.36 -9.67 29.40
N SER A 58 -15.36 -10.94 29.01
CA SER A 58 -14.25 -11.86 29.29
C SER A 58 -12.94 -11.40 28.65
N ARG A 59 -13.02 -10.84 27.46
CA ARG A 59 -11.87 -10.28 26.73
C ARG A 59 -11.58 -8.81 27.07
N LYS A 60 -12.38 -8.18 27.93
CA LYS A 60 -12.25 -6.78 28.36
C LYS A 60 -12.22 -5.81 27.19
N ILE A 61 -13.10 -6.01 26.20
CA ILE A 61 -13.17 -5.17 25.03
C ILE A 61 -13.86 -3.85 25.39
N MET A 62 -13.12 -2.75 25.30
CA MET A 62 -13.58 -1.43 25.74
C MET A 62 -14.08 -0.55 24.59
N ALA A 63 -13.74 -0.88 23.36
CA ALA A 63 -14.13 -0.10 22.17
C ALA A 63 -14.19 -0.98 20.91
N VAL A 64 -14.93 -0.56 19.93
CA VAL A 64 -15.10 -1.22 18.63
C VAL A 64 -14.70 -0.29 17.47
N PRO A 65 -14.13 -0.85 16.38
CA PRO A 65 -13.80 -2.24 16.18
C PRO A 65 -12.58 -2.68 17.00
N SER A 66 -12.64 -3.87 17.57
CA SER A 66 -11.49 -4.57 18.18
C SER A 66 -11.19 -5.81 17.39
N ILE A 67 -9.93 -5.95 16.96
CA ILE A 67 -9.47 -6.99 16.06
C ILE A 67 -8.53 -7.92 16.79
N TYR A 68 -8.78 -9.20 16.69
CA TYR A 68 -7.92 -10.28 17.21
C TYR A 68 -7.38 -11.09 16.05
N LEU A 69 -6.16 -11.54 16.14
CA LEU A 69 -5.50 -12.45 15.22
C LEU A 69 -4.99 -13.66 15.99
N ASN A 70 -5.45 -14.85 15.62
CA ASN A 70 -5.09 -16.11 16.27
C ASN A 70 -5.29 -16.09 17.80
N GLY A 71 -6.34 -15.39 18.25
CA GLY A 71 -6.68 -15.23 19.66
C GLY A 71 -5.99 -14.08 20.41
N GLU A 72 -5.00 -13.44 19.83
CA GLU A 72 -4.28 -12.32 20.42
C GLU A 72 -4.77 -10.98 19.89
N VAL A 73 -4.67 -9.92 20.70
CA VAL A 73 -5.06 -8.56 20.29
C VAL A 73 -4.18 -8.09 19.14
N PHE A 74 -4.78 -7.85 18.00
CA PHE A 74 -4.10 -7.36 16.80
C PHE A 74 -4.17 -5.84 16.65
N GLY A 75 -5.32 -5.26 16.95
CA GLY A 75 -5.53 -3.83 16.86
C GLY A 75 -6.91 -3.38 17.30
N GLN A 76 -7.08 -2.07 17.43
CA GLN A 76 -8.33 -1.45 17.84
C GLN A 76 -8.55 -0.15 17.05
N GLY A 77 -9.79 0.17 16.75
CA GLY A 77 -10.16 1.33 15.96
C GLY A 77 -10.11 1.08 14.46
N ARG A 78 -10.29 2.15 13.69
CA ARG A 78 -10.29 2.09 12.23
C ARG A 78 -8.93 1.62 11.71
N MET A 79 -8.96 0.59 10.88
CA MET A 79 -7.76 0.03 10.26
C MET A 79 -8.10 -0.34 8.82
N GLY A 80 -7.33 0.19 7.87
CA GLY A 80 -7.51 -0.11 6.45
C GLY A 80 -6.78 -1.37 6.02
N LEU A 81 -7.12 -1.86 4.84
CA LEU A 81 -6.53 -3.08 4.26
C LEU A 81 -4.99 -3.00 4.17
N GLU A 82 -4.44 -1.86 3.75
CA GLU A 82 -2.99 -1.65 3.65
C GLU A 82 -2.27 -1.77 5.00
N GLU A 83 -2.89 -1.21 6.04
CA GLU A 83 -2.34 -1.26 7.39
C GLU A 83 -2.37 -2.71 7.94
N ILE A 84 -3.48 -3.43 7.72
CA ILE A 84 -3.61 -4.84 8.12
C ILE A 84 -2.54 -5.68 7.43
N ILE A 85 -2.41 -5.56 6.10
CA ILE A 85 -1.40 -6.29 5.33
C ILE A 85 0.01 -5.94 5.80
N GLY A 86 0.30 -4.64 6.01
CA GLY A 86 1.61 -4.19 6.47
C GLY A 86 2.04 -4.77 7.81
N LYS A 87 1.08 -5.07 8.70
CA LYS A 87 1.35 -5.69 10.00
C LYS A 87 1.61 -7.21 9.94
N ILE A 88 1.02 -7.91 8.97
CA ILE A 88 1.11 -9.39 8.89
C ILE A 88 2.08 -9.87 7.83
N ASP A 89 2.36 -9.06 6.80
CA ASP A 89 3.25 -9.42 5.70
C ASP A 89 4.73 -9.14 6.04
N THR A 90 5.28 -9.94 6.93
CA THR A 90 6.69 -9.83 7.35
C THR A 90 7.68 -10.14 6.22
N ASN A 91 7.23 -10.81 5.15
CA ASN A 91 8.07 -11.23 4.03
C ASN A 91 7.94 -10.33 2.79
N ALA A 92 7.14 -9.25 2.84
CA ALA A 92 6.95 -8.35 1.70
C ALA A 92 8.27 -7.79 1.17
N GLY A 93 9.15 -7.36 2.05
CA GLY A 93 10.46 -6.82 1.68
C GLY A 93 11.36 -7.86 1.00
N ALA A 94 11.39 -9.09 1.49
CA ALA A 94 12.18 -10.17 0.91
C ALA A 94 11.68 -10.54 -0.49
N ARG A 95 10.35 -10.70 -0.66
CA ARG A 95 9.75 -10.98 -1.97
C ARG A 95 9.96 -9.85 -2.98
N GLN A 96 9.93 -8.60 -2.52
CA GLN A 96 10.21 -7.45 -3.38
C GLN A 96 11.68 -7.39 -3.79
N ALA A 97 12.59 -7.70 -2.86
CA ALA A 97 14.01 -7.82 -3.14
C ALA A 97 14.29 -8.94 -4.16
N GLU A 98 13.68 -10.11 -4.04
CA GLU A 98 13.80 -11.20 -5.01
C GLU A 98 13.31 -10.78 -6.40
N LYS A 99 12.14 -10.13 -6.49
CA LYS A 99 11.62 -9.62 -7.77
C LYS A 99 12.55 -8.60 -8.42
N ILE A 100 13.21 -7.77 -7.60
CA ILE A 100 14.19 -6.79 -8.09
C ILE A 100 15.46 -7.50 -8.53
N ASN A 101 15.97 -8.44 -7.74
CA ASN A 101 17.19 -9.19 -8.02
C ASN A 101 17.06 -10.14 -9.23
N ALA A 102 15.84 -10.60 -9.54
CA ALA A 102 15.56 -11.40 -10.72
C ALA A 102 15.57 -10.59 -12.03
N LYS A 103 15.52 -9.25 -11.94
CA LYS A 103 15.66 -8.40 -13.13
C LYS A 103 17.12 -8.39 -13.58
N GLU A 104 17.32 -8.39 -14.88
CA GLU A 104 18.63 -8.14 -15.42
C GLU A 104 19.17 -6.78 -14.98
N ALA A 105 20.46 -6.70 -14.65
CA ALA A 105 21.08 -5.46 -14.22
C ALA A 105 20.95 -4.34 -15.26
N PHE A 106 20.61 -3.15 -14.84
CA PHE A 106 20.61 -1.97 -15.71
C PHE A 106 22.06 -1.51 -15.96
N ASP A 107 22.32 -0.98 -17.15
CA ASP A 107 23.61 -0.33 -17.46
C ASP A 107 23.68 1.05 -16.81
N VAL A 108 22.51 1.72 -16.68
CA VAL A 108 22.34 2.97 -15.96
C VAL A 108 21.14 2.87 -15.04
N LEU A 109 21.35 3.08 -13.75
CA LEU A 109 20.28 3.23 -12.76
C LEU A 109 20.24 4.68 -12.27
N VAL A 110 19.15 5.37 -12.62
CA VAL A 110 18.90 6.73 -12.15
C VAL A 110 18.20 6.66 -10.80
N VAL A 111 18.78 7.27 -9.77
CA VAL A 111 18.18 7.37 -8.44
C VAL A 111 17.53 8.74 -8.27
N GLY A 112 16.20 8.76 -8.25
CA GLY A 112 15.37 9.95 -8.16
C GLY A 112 14.45 10.11 -9.36
N GLY A 113 13.14 10.31 -9.10
CA GLY A 113 12.07 10.42 -10.11
C GLY A 113 11.64 11.85 -10.42
N GLY A 114 12.41 12.86 -10.02
CA GLY A 114 12.12 14.25 -10.37
C GLY A 114 12.50 14.60 -11.81
N PRO A 115 12.30 15.87 -12.25
CA PRO A 115 12.57 16.28 -13.64
C PRO A 115 14.01 15.98 -14.12
N ALA A 116 14.99 16.12 -13.26
CA ALA A 116 16.39 15.79 -13.56
C ALA A 116 16.59 14.28 -13.81
N GLY A 117 16.00 13.43 -12.96
CA GLY A 117 16.05 12.00 -13.11
C GLY A 117 15.31 11.53 -14.35
N ALA A 118 14.13 12.07 -14.62
CA ALA A 118 13.37 11.81 -15.83
C ALA A 118 14.19 12.17 -17.09
N ALA A 119 14.80 13.36 -17.12
CA ALA A 119 15.65 13.78 -18.23
C ALA A 119 16.84 12.82 -18.41
N ALA A 120 17.55 12.48 -17.34
CA ALA A 120 18.69 11.55 -17.41
C ALA A 120 18.27 10.18 -17.96
N ALA A 121 17.15 9.65 -17.49
CA ALA A 121 16.61 8.35 -17.96
C ALA A 121 16.23 8.39 -19.44
N ILE A 122 15.48 9.42 -19.86
CA ILE A 122 15.08 9.59 -21.26
C ILE A 122 16.30 9.66 -22.18
N TYR A 123 17.30 10.48 -21.83
CA TYR A 123 18.48 10.63 -22.69
C TYR A 123 19.35 9.37 -22.74
N ALA A 124 19.48 8.63 -21.64
CA ALA A 124 20.19 7.37 -21.61
C ALA A 124 19.45 6.32 -22.45
N ALA A 125 18.16 6.15 -22.27
CA ALA A 125 17.34 5.20 -23.03
C ALA A 125 17.32 5.51 -24.53
N ARG A 126 17.25 6.78 -24.93
CA ARG A 126 17.34 7.18 -26.35
C ARG A 126 18.66 6.83 -27.03
N LYS A 127 19.72 6.58 -26.26
CA LYS A 127 21.01 6.07 -26.78
C LYS A 127 21.06 4.53 -26.82
N GLY A 128 19.96 3.85 -26.53
CA GLY A 128 19.90 2.39 -26.50
C GLY A 128 20.51 1.79 -25.23
N ILE A 129 20.81 2.59 -24.21
CA ILE A 129 21.33 2.13 -22.93
C ILE A 129 20.16 1.59 -22.10
N ARG A 130 20.31 0.37 -21.58
CA ARG A 130 19.32 -0.22 -20.69
C ARG A 130 19.28 0.54 -19.37
N THR A 131 18.23 1.32 -19.20
CA THR A 131 18.10 2.31 -18.14
C THR A 131 16.95 1.96 -17.22
N GLY A 132 17.16 2.07 -15.92
CA GLY A 132 16.12 2.00 -14.90
C GLY A 132 16.03 3.31 -14.08
N VAL A 133 14.88 3.55 -13.49
CA VAL A 133 14.66 4.63 -12.54
C VAL A 133 14.20 4.05 -11.22
N ALA A 134 14.89 4.40 -10.13
CA ALA A 134 14.50 4.09 -8.76
C ALA A 134 14.08 5.37 -8.05
N ALA A 135 12.84 5.44 -7.61
CA ALA A 135 12.30 6.61 -6.90
C ALA A 135 11.22 6.17 -5.91
N GLU A 136 11.12 6.84 -4.80
CA GLU A 136 10.03 6.66 -3.84
C GLU A 136 8.69 7.08 -4.45
N ARG A 137 8.68 8.24 -5.13
CA ARG A 137 7.56 8.72 -5.95
C ARG A 137 8.07 9.38 -7.21
N PHE A 138 7.42 9.14 -8.34
CA PHE A 138 7.75 9.83 -9.59
C PHE A 138 7.24 11.27 -9.55
N GLY A 139 8.04 12.22 -10.06
CA GLY A 139 7.80 13.66 -9.94
C GLY A 139 8.58 14.33 -8.81
N GLY A 140 8.89 13.62 -7.73
CA GLY A 140 9.62 14.17 -6.58
C GLY A 140 8.92 15.41 -5.99
N GLN A 141 9.69 16.43 -5.63
CA GLN A 141 9.18 17.68 -5.03
C GLN A 141 8.30 18.51 -5.98
N VAL A 142 8.39 18.29 -7.29
CA VAL A 142 7.53 18.98 -8.26
C VAL A 142 6.06 18.69 -8.02
N LEU A 143 5.71 17.50 -7.51
CA LEU A 143 4.34 17.15 -7.16
C LEU A 143 3.70 18.11 -6.14
N ASP A 144 4.51 18.73 -5.30
CA ASP A 144 4.05 19.62 -4.23
C ASP A 144 3.99 21.08 -4.70
N THR A 145 4.29 21.38 -5.99
CA THR A 145 4.30 22.72 -6.57
C THR A 145 2.95 23.04 -7.21
N LEU A 146 2.31 24.11 -6.76
CA LEU A 146 0.98 24.52 -7.25
C LEU A 146 1.05 25.15 -8.66
N ALA A 147 2.06 26.01 -8.91
CA ALA A 147 2.22 26.70 -10.18
C ALA A 147 3.69 26.70 -10.60
N ILE A 148 3.95 26.45 -11.87
CA ILE A 148 5.28 26.46 -12.48
C ILE A 148 5.20 27.33 -13.71
N GLU A 149 5.85 28.50 -13.66
CA GLU A 149 5.85 29.53 -14.71
C GLU A 149 7.24 29.75 -15.35
N ASN A 150 8.24 29.03 -14.85
CA ASN A 150 9.64 29.16 -15.25
C ASN A 150 10.19 27.96 -16.03
N PHE A 151 9.31 27.07 -16.50
CA PHE A 151 9.72 25.96 -17.34
C PHE A 151 9.72 26.38 -18.81
N ILE A 152 10.90 26.34 -19.43
CA ILE A 152 11.09 26.81 -20.80
C ILE A 152 10.13 26.08 -21.77
N SER A 153 9.48 26.82 -22.65
CA SER A 153 8.47 26.38 -23.62
C SER A 153 7.07 26.05 -23.07
N VAL A 154 6.91 26.12 -21.75
CA VAL A 154 5.61 25.96 -21.09
C VAL A 154 5.33 27.23 -20.30
N GLN A 155 4.32 27.98 -20.69
CA GLN A 155 4.00 29.28 -20.09
C GLN A 155 3.58 29.14 -18.63
N GLU A 156 2.72 28.12 -18.36
CA GLU A 156 2.22 27.81 -17.04
C GLU A 156 1.85 26.33 -16.98
N THR A 157 2.17 25.65 -15.88
CA THR A 157 1.73 24.29 -15.58
C THR A 157 1.69 24.08 -14.07
N GLU A 158 1.06 22.98 -13.67
CA GLU A 158 1.01 22.51 -12.28
C GLU A 158 1.99 21.35 -12.08
N GLY A 159 2.54 21.22 -10.87
CA GLY A 159 3.48 20.16 -10.54
C GLY A 159 2.99 18.76 -10.84
N PRO A 160 1.78 18.36 -10.42
CA PRO A 160 1.21 17.05 -10.76
C PRO A 160 1.07 16.81 -12.25
N LYS A 161 0.67 17.83 -13.02
CA LYS A 161 0.53 17.74 -14.47
C LYS A 161 1.89 17.55 -15.17
N LEU A 162 2.90 18.30 -14.73
CA LEU A 162 4.26 18.14 -15.25
C LEU A 162 4.83 16.77 -14.88
N ALA A 163 4.62 16.29 -13.64
CA ALA A 163 5.08 14.99 -13.21
C ALA A 163 4.46 13.85 -14.02
N THR A 164 3.15 13.92 -14.31
CA THR A 164 2.46 12.94 -15.17
C THR A 164 3.03 12.93 -16.59
N ALA A 165 3.26 14.09 -17.18
CA ALA A 165 3.84 14.18 -18.52
C ALA A 165 5.28 13.62 -18.58
N LEU A 166 6.08 13.85 -17.53
CA LEU A 166 7.42 13.29 -17.42
C LEU A 166 7.38 11.76 -17.25
N GLU A 167 6.44 11.24 -16.47
CA GLU A 167 6.28 9.81 -16.26
C GLU A 167 5.86 9.08 -17.55
N GLU A 168 4.92 9.65 -18.28
CA GLU A 168 4.51 9.14 -19.60
C GLU A 168 5.66 9.13 -20.61
N HIS A 169 6.53 10.13 -20.56
CA HIS A 169 7.67 10.23 -21.48
C HIS A 169 8.80 9.24 -21.12
N VAL A 170 8.93 8.86 -19.84
CA VAL A 170 9.96 7.89 -19.38
C VAL A 170 9.54 6.43 -19.69
N LYS A 171 8.25 6.13 -19.71
CA LYS A 171 7.69 4.80 -20.04
C LYS A 171 7.74 4.52 -21.53
#